data_c6323650a3fe93e5ce9803e74308df6a
#
_entry.id   c6323650a3fe93e5ce9803e74308df6a
#
_cell.length_a   1.000
_cell.length_b   1.000
_cell.length_c   1.000
_cell.angle_alpha   90.00
_cell.angle_beta   90.00
_cell.angle_gamma   90.00
#
_symmetry.space_group_name_H-M   'P 1'
#
loop_
_entity.id
_entity.type
_entity.pdbx_description
1 polymer ?
#
loop_
_entity_poly.entity_id
_entity_poly.type
_entity_poly.pdbx_seq_one_letter_code
_entity_poly.pdbx_strand_id
1 'polypeptide(L)'
;MKKRIFVPTTSGSDWQRLLAKPKLHWKSGRSAMSTAACWESCSPNLPPEIVDVLAASKDSALMNLELLAAIPEWEVQLPGGDRPSQTDVLALTRNDAGMVVLGVEAKVDEEFGPTLGTKRAAASPGQQDRLTFLENQLDCPSK
;
A
#
# COMPACT_ATOMS: atom_id res chain seq x y z
N MET A 1 18.85 3.03 -16.66
CA MET A 1 18.61 2.23 -15.42
C MET A 1 17.37 1.35 -15.64
N LYS A 2 17.34 0.12 -15.11
CA LYS A 2 16.15 -0.74 -15.24
C LYS A 2 15.07 -0.28 -14.25
N LYS A 3 13.83 -0.16 -14.70
CA LYS A 3 12.65 0.03 -13.84
C LYS A 3 12.55 -1.10 -12.82
N ARG A 4 12.11 -0.75 -11.60
CA ARG A 4 11.89 -1.70 -10.51
C ARG A 4 10.41 -1.85 -10.17
N ILE A 5 9.52 -1.39 -11.04
CA ILE A 5 8.09 -1.68 -10.96
C ILE A 5 7.88 -3.04 -11.63
N PHE A 6 7.37 -4.01 -10.86
CA PHE A 6 7.30 -5.41 -11.27
C PHE A 6 6.22 -5.67 -12.33
N VAL A 7 5.07 -5.00 -12.22
CA VAL A 7 4.05 -5.06 -13.27
C VAL A 7 4.52 -4.24 -14.47
N PRO A 8 4.51 -4.77 -15.69
CA PRO A 8 4.95 -4.04 -16.87
C PRO A 8 4.11 -2.77 -17.06
N THR A 9 4.73 -1.63 -16.84
CA THR A 9 4.14 -0.31 -17.04
C THR A 9 5.08 0.54 -17.89
N THR A 10 4.53 1.40 -18.73
CA THR A 10 5.28 2.38 -19.53
C THR A 10 5.11 3.79 -18.96
N SER A 11 4.03 4.00 -18.22
CA SER A 11 3.66 5.29 -17.63
C SER A 11 2.68 5.10 -16.46
N GLY A 12 2.43 6.16 -15.71
CA GLY A 12 1.43 6.15 -14.64
C GLY A 12 0.03 5.74 -15.12
N SER A 13 -0.34 6.03 -16.35
CA SER A 13 -1.67 5.66 -16.90
C SER A 13 -1.90 4.15 -17.01
N ASP A 14 -0.84 3.34 -17.05
CA ASP A 14 -0.97 1.89 -17.06
C ASP A 14 -1.51 1.33 -15.73
N TRP A 15 -1.33 2.08 -14.64
CA TRP A 15 -1.83 1.70 -13.32
C TRP A 15 -3.36 1.72 -13.25
N GLN A 16 -4.02 2.54 -14.08
CA GLN A 16 -5.47 2.64 -14.09
C GLN A 16 -6.17 1.28 -14.26
N ARG A 17 -5.62 0.40 -15.10
CA ARG A 17 -6.18 -0.94 -15.35
C ARG A 17 -6.07 -1.90 -14.17
N LEU A 18 -5.20 -1.61 -13.20
CA LEU A 18 -4.98 -2.43 -12.02
C LEU A 18 -5.99 -2.13 -10.92
N LEU A 19 -6.63 -0.95 -10.98
CA LEU A 19 -7.62 -0.52 -9.98
C LEU A 19 -8.88 -1.37 -10.04
N ALA A 20 -9.41 -1.75 -8.88
CA ALA A 20 -10.70 -2.46 -8.78
C ALA A 20 -11.87 -1.66 -9.40
N LYS A 21 -11.83 -0.33 -9.33
CA LYS A 21 -12.85 0.57 -9.91
C LYS A 21 -12.18 1.73 -10.65
N PRO A 22 -11.62 1.53 -11.85
CA PRO A 22 -10.84 2.53 -12.56
C PRO A 22 -11.57 3.86 -12.76
N LYS A 23 -12.84 3.81 -13.21
CA LYS A 23 -13.64 5.02 -13.48
C LYS A 23 -13.91 5.87 -12.24
N LEU A 24 -13.92 5.27 -11.07
CA LEU A 24 -14.18 5.96 -9.81
C LEU A 24 -12.90 6.58 -9.21
N HIS A 25 -11.81 5.83 -9.23
CA HIS A 25 -10.58 6.19 -8.51
C HIS A 25 -9.55 6.90 -9.38
N TRP A 26 -9.55 6.69 -10.71
CA TRP A 26 -8.60 7.34 -11.62
C TRP A 26 -9.05 8.75 -11.98
N LYS A 27 -8.75 9.70 -11.11
CA LYS A 27 -9.09 11.13 -11.29
C LYS A 27 -7.95 11.99 -10.78
N SER A 28 -7.79 13.17 -11.40
CA SER A 28 -6.84 14.17 -10.92
C SER A 28 -7.16 14.58 -9.48
N GLY A 29 -6.14 14.73 -8.64
CA GLY A 29 -6.28 15.04 -7.22
C GLY A 29 -6.64 13.84 -6.33
N ARG A 30 -6.78 12.63 -6.89
CA ARG A 30 -6.99 11.41 -6.12
C ARG A 30 -5.68 10.63 -5.93
N SER A 31 -5.65 9.84 -4.86
CA SER A 31 -4.47 9.07 -4.46
C SER A 31 -3.92 8.17 -5.56
N ALA A 32 -4.77 7.43 -6.27
CA ALA A 32 -4.34 6.48 -7.30
C ALA A 32 -3.49 7.13 -8.41
N MET A 33 -3.92 8.29 -8.97
CA MET A 33 -3.13 8.98 -10.00
C MET A 33 -1.86 9.59 -9.44
N SER A 34 -1.93 10.18 -8.24
CA SER A 34 -0.77 10.80 -7.58
C SER A 34 0.29 9.75 -7.25
N THR A 35 -0.12 8.61 -6.70
CA THR A 35 0.76 7.48 -6.38
C THR A 35 1.44 6.95 -7.64
N ALA A 36 0.67 6.68 -8.70
CA ALA A 36 1.22 6.21 -9.97
C ALA A 36 2.25 7.18 -10.56
N ALA A 37 1.93 8.48 -10.60
CA ALA A 37 2.84 9.49 -11.12
C ALA A 37 4.12 9.59 -10.29
N CYS A 38 4.00 9.57 -8.96
CA CYS A 38 5.12 9.65 -8.04
C CYS A 38 6.07 8.45 -8.21
N TRP A 39 5.54 7.22 -8.13
CA TRP A 39 6.36 6.01 -8.26
C TRP A 39 7.01 5.86 -9.65
N GLU A 40 6.29 6.20 -10.72
CA GLU A 40 6.86 6.14 -12.07
C GLU A 40 7.97 7.17 -12.28
N SER A 41 7.81 8.39 -11.73
CA SER A 41 8.83 9.44 -11.87
C SER A 41 10.10 9.18 -11.05
N CYS A 42 9.98 8.49 -9.92
CA CYS A 42 11.09 8.21 -9.01
C CYS A 42 11.81 6.90 -9.31
N SER A 43 11.21 6.01 -10.11
CA SER A 43 11.81 4.71 -10.46
C SER A 43 13.21 4.87 -11.08
N PRO A 44 14.20 4.12 -10.61
CA PRO A 44 14.15 2.90 -9.80
C PRO A 44 14.28 3.13 -8.28
N ASN A 45 14.14 4.34 -7.80
CA ASN A 45 14.29 4.68 -6.39
C ASN A 45 12.92 4.71 -5.69
N LEU A 46 12.94 4.74 -4.35
CA LEU A 46 11.76 5.08 -3.56
C LEU A 46 11.37 6.54 -3.78
N PRO A 47 10.07 6.87 -3.76
CA PRO A 47 9.61 8.26 -3.71
C PRO A 47 10.17 9.01 -2.50
N PRO A 48 10.54 10.29 -2.64
CA PRO A 48 11.06 11.11 -1.54
C PRO A 48 10.13 11.14 -0.33
N GLU A 49 8.84 11.20 -0.55
CA GLU A 49 7.82 11.23 0.51
C GLU A 49 7.87 9.96 1.38
N ILE A 50 8.13 8.79 0.77
CA ILE A 50 8.31 7.54 1.51
C ILE A 50 9.62 7.60 2.30
N VAL A 51 10.70 8.06 1.69
CA VAL A 51 12.01 8.20 2.36
C VAL A 51 11.88 9.11 3.59
N ASP A 52 11.19 10.24 3.46
CA ASP A 52 11.02 11.20 4.55
C ASP A 52 10.20 10.61 5.71
N VAL A 53 9.13 9.88 5.42
CA VAL A 53 8.32 9.19 6.45
C VAL A 53 9.14 8.13 7.18
N LEU A 54 9.92 7.34 6.46
CA LEU A 54 10.77 6.31 7.05
C LEU A 54 11.87 6.94 7.91
N ALA A 55 12.49 8.03 7.44
CA ALA A 55 13.50 8.77 8.19
C ALA A 55 12.93 9.39 9.48
N ALA A 56 11.69 9.87 9.46
CA ALA A 56 11.02 10.44 10.63
C ALA A 56 10.78 9.41 11.75
N SER A 57 10.73 8.10 11.43
CA SER A 57 10.62 7.03 12.42
C SER A 57 11.83 6.90 13.32
N LYS A 58 13.02 7.34 12.86
CA LYS A 58 14.33 7.19 13.52
C LYS A 58 14.74 5.72 13.75
N ASP A 59 14.08 4.78 13.10
CA ASP A 59 14.44 3.38 13.14
C ASP A 59 15.55 3.09 12.13
N SER A 60 16.71 2.66 12.60
CA SER A 60 17.86 2.36 11.75
C SER A 60 17.59 1.26 10.73
N ALA A 61 16.68 0.33 11.01
CA ALA A 61 16.27 -0.71 10.08
C ALA A 61 15.52 -0.17 8.86
N LEU A 62 14.95 1.05 8.96
CA LEU A 62 14.20 1.71 7.88
C LEU A 62 15.01 2.77 7.13
N MET A 63 16.28 2.95 7.48
CA MET A 63 17.13 3.95 6.84
C MET A 63 17.86 3.39 5.62
N ASN A 64 18.12 4.27 4.65
CA ASN A 64 18.91 3.95 3.46
C ASN A 64 18.41 2.72 2.69
N LEU A 65 17.10 2.57 2.60
CA LEU A 65 16.49 1.46 1.87
C LEU A 65 16.69 1.60 0.36
N GLU A 66 17.22 0.56 -0.26
CA GLU A 66 17.25 0.38 -1.71
C GLU A 66 15.97 -0.32 -2.17
N LEU A 67 15.27 0.26 -3.14
CA LEU A 67 14.12 -0.39 -3.76
C LEU A 67 14.59 -1.56 -4.64
N LEU A 68 14.08 -2.76 -4.40
CA LEU A 68 14.33 -3.95 -5.21
C LEU A 68 13.21 -4.18 -6.23
N ALA A 69 11.97 -4.07 -5.78
CA ALA A 69 10.77 -4.18 -6.63
C ALA A 69 9.61 -3.43 -6.00
N ALA A 70 8.73 -2.88 -6.83
CA ALA A 70 7.43 -2.34 -6.43
C ALA A 70 6.31 -3.03 -7.21
N ILE A 71 5.24 -3.38 -6.53
CA ILE A 71 4.07 -4.04 -7.11
C ILE A 71 2.87 -3.15 -6.85
N PRO A 72 2.36 -2.45 -7.88
CA PRO A 72 1.16 -1.63 -7.76
C PRO A 72 -0.08 -2.48 -7.48
N GLU A 73 -1.02 -1.94 -6.72
CA GLU A 73 -2.34 -2.50 -6.48
C GLU A 73 -2.28 -3.97 -6.04
N TRP A 74 -1.39 -4.25 -5.09
CA TRP A 74 -1.17 -5.62 -4.60
C TRP A 74 -2.40 -6.16 -3.88
N GLU A 75 -2.87 -7.33 -4.31
CA GLU A 75 -4.04 -7.99 -3.75
C GLU A 75 -3.66 -9.17 -2.86
N VAL A 76 -4.32 -9.24 -1.68
CA VAL A 76 -4.19 -10.37 -0.75
C VAL A 76 -5.57 -10.91 -0.44
N GLN A 77 -5.79 -12.18 -0.69
CA GLN A 77 -7.01 -12.84 -0.28
C GLN A 77 -7.03 -13.02 1.23
N LEU A 78 -8.05 -12.48 1.88
CA LEU A 78 -8.27 -12.58 3.32
C LEU A 78 -9.57 -13.35 3.60
N PRO A 79 -9.70 -14.02 4.76
CA PRO A 79 -10.95 -14.63 5.17
C PRO A 79 -12.12 -13.65 5.22
N GLY A 80 -13.32 -14.19 5.19
CA GLY A 80 -14.56 -13.40 5.39
C GLY A 80 -15.10 -12.73 4.16
N GLY A 81 -14.75 -13.19 2.95
CA GLY A 81 -15.36 -12.73 1.70
C GLY A 81 -14.50 -12.97 0.48
N ASP A 82 -15.10 -12.85 -0.70
CA ASP A 82 -14.46 -13.11 -1.99
C ASP A 82 -13.60 -11.94 -2.51
N ARG A 83 -13.71 -10.77 -1.89
CA ARG A 83 -12.95 -9.60 -2.31
C ARG A 83 -11.61 -9.56 -1.60
N PRO A 84 -10.48 -9.52 -2.33
CA PRO A 84 -9.17 -9.36 -1.73
C PRO A 84 -9.04 -8.00 -1.01
N SER A 85 -8.10 -7.91 -0.11
CA SER A 85 -7.58 -6.63 0.38
C SER A 85 -6.57 -6.12 -0.63
N GLN A 86 -6.64 -4.84 -0.97
CA GLN A 86 -5.76 -4.20 -1.93
C GLN A 86 -4.89 -3.17 -1.23
N THR A 87 -3.60 -3.18 -1.55
CA THR A 87 -2.62 -2.21 -1.06
C THR A 87 -2.12 -1.41 -2.26
N ASP A 88 -2.11 -0.08 -2.18
CA ASP A 88 -1.76 0.77 -3.32
C ASP A 88 -0.39 0.44 -3.90
N VAL A 89 0.61 0.19 -3.05
CA VAL A 89 1.92 -0.33 -3.48
C VAL A 89 2.50 -1.27 -2.42
N LEU A 90 2.89 -2.46 -2.84
CA LEU A 90 3.78 -3.34 -2.08
C LEU A 90 5.20 -3.15 -2.59
N ALA A 91 6.11 -2.68 -1.73
CA ALA A 91 7.51 -2.50 -2.10
C ALA A 91 8.43 -3.46 -1.34
N LEU A 92 9.31 -4.13 -2.07
CA LEU A 92 10.41 -4.91 -1.52
C LEU A 92 11.66 -4.05 -1.52
N THR A 93 12.25 -3.89 -0.37
CA THR A 93 13.43 -3.04 -0.17
C THR A 93 14.49 -3.77 0.64
N ARG A 94 15.71 -3.23 0.66
CA ARG A 94 16.80 -3.73 1.51
C ARG A 94 17.72 -2.60 1.93
N ASN A 95 18.45 -2.85 3.00
CA ASN A 95 19.66 -2.12 3.41
C ASN A 95 20.66 -3.09 4.03
N ASP A 96 21.68 -2.59 4.69
CA ASP A 96 22.71 -3.42 5.34
C ASP A 96 22.15 -4.26 6.51
N ALA A 97 21.03 -3.85 7.11
CA ALA A 97 20.39 -4.60 8.18
C ALA A 97 19.52 -5.76 7.66
N GLY A 98 19.10 -5.75 6.38
CA GLY A 98 18.34 -6.83 5.79
C GLY A 98 17.24 -6.37 4.83
N MET A 99 16.27 -7.25 4.62
CA MET A 99 15.11 -7.03 3.76
C MET A 99 13.97 -6.36 4.54
N VAL A 100 13.34 -5.37 3.92
CA VAL A 100 12.16 -4.70 4.46
C VAL A 100 11.03 -4.72 3.41
N VAL A 101 9.83 -5.08 3.84
CA VAL A 101 8.61 -5.02 3.02
C VAL A 101 7.81 -3.81 3.46
N LEU A 102 7.48 -2.94 2.51
CA LEU A 102 6.66 -1.76 2.74
C LEU A 102 5.29 -1.95 2.10
N GLY A 103 4.22 -1.86 2.90
CA GLY A 103 2.86 -1.70 2.43
C GLY A 103 2.51 -0.21 2.43
N VAL A 104 2.30 0.36 1.26
CA VAL A 104 2.00 1.79 1.11
C VAL A 104 0.54 1.97 0.79
N GLU A 105 -0.14 2.78 1.59
CA GLU A 105 -1.50 3.27 1.37
C GLU A 105 -1.46 4.78 1.24
N ALA A 106 -1.85 5.30 0.08
CA ALA A 106 -1.80 6.72 -0.22
C ALA A 106 -3.16 7.39 -0.02
N LYS A 107 -3.13 8.61 0.51
CA LYS A 107 -4.30 9.49 0.62
C LYS A 107 -3.88 10.90 0.18
N VAL A 108 -4.74 11.56 -0.59
CA VAL A 108 -4.57 12.96 -1.00
C VAL A 108 -5.71 13.77 -0.40
N ASP A 109 -6.88 13.75 -1.02
CA ASP A 109 -8.09 14.42 -0.52
C ASP A 109 -9.09 13.44 0.10
N GLU A 110 -8.80 12.15 0.06
CA GLU A 110 -9.67 11.14 0.61
C GLU A 110 -9.54 11.11 2.14
N GLU A 111 -10.67 11.03 2.82
CA GLU A 111 -10.70 10.81 4.26
C GLU A 111 -10.13 9.43 4.64
N PHE A 112 -9.53 9.35 5.81
CA PHE A 112 -9.22 8.06 6.39
C PHE A 112 -10.53 7.31 6.69
N GLY A 113 -10.48 5.99 6.57
CA GLY A 113 -11.62 5.14 6.90
C GLY A 113 -12.04 5.26 8.38
N PRO A 114 -13.18 4.68 8.76
CA PRO A 114 -13.64 4.70 10.14
C PRO A 114 -12.65 4.02 11.08
N THR A 115 -12.69 4.38 12.35
CA THR A 115 -11.90 3.70 13.39
C THR A 115 -12.23 2.19 13.41
N LEU A 116 -11.31 1.38 13.93
CA LEU A 116 -11.53 -0.06 14.09
C LEU A 116 -12.79 -0.36 14.90
N GLY A 117 -13.04 0.36 15.99
CA GLY A 117 -14.24 0.21 16.81
C GLY A 117 -15.53 0.50 16.03
N THR A 118 -15.57 1.60 15.27
CA THR A 118 -16.72 1.94 14.42
C THR A 118 -16.95 0.88 13.33
N LYS A 119 -15.86 0.44 12.70
CA LYS A 119 -15.94 -0.59 11.66
C LYS A 119 -16.43 -1.92 12.20
N ARG A 120 -15.99 -2.32 13.40
CA ARG A 120 -16.42 -3.55 14.08
C ARG A 120 -17.89 -3.50 14.44
N ALA A 121 -18.38 -2.38 14.99
CA ALA A 121 -19.78 -2.23 15.37
C ALA A 121 -20.76 -2.37 14.20
N ALA A 122 -20.34 -2.02 12.99
CA ALA A 122 -21.15 -2.10 11.77
C ALA A 122 -20.77 -3.27 10.85
N ALA A 123 -19.87 -4.17 11.29
CA ALA A 123 -19.31 -5.22 10.45
C ALA A 123 -20.33 -6.34 10.19
N SER A 124 -20.43 -6.76 8.93
CA SER A 124 -21.08 -8.01 8.56
C SER A 124 -20.29 -9.23 9.12
N PRO A 125 -20.90 -10.43 9.19
CA PRO A 125 -20.19 -11.62 9.67
C PRO A 125 -18.84 -11.85 8.99
N GLY A 126 -18.77 -11.79 7.67
CA GLY A 126 -17.51 -11.94 6.95
C GLY A 126 -16.49 -10.81 7.23
N GLN A 127 -16.95 -9.59 7.50
CA GLN A 127 -16.05 -8.52 7.93
C GLN A 127 -15.51 -8.75 9.35
N GLN A 128 -16.33 -9.35 10.23
CA GLN A 128 -15.89 -9.74 11.58
C GLN A 128 -14.83 -10.83 11.51
N ASP A 129 -15.03 -11.85 10.67
CA ASP A 129 -14.06 -12.93 10.45
C ASP A 129 -12.71 -12.35 9.98
N ARG A 130 -12.75 -11.41 9.02
CA ARG A 130 -11.55 -10.73 8.52
C ARG A 130 -10.84 -9.90 9.58
N LEU A 131 -11.59 -9.14 10.38
CA LEU A 131 -11.01 -8.35 11.48
C LEU A 131 -10.37 -9.26 12.52
N THR A 132 -11.04 -10.32 12.92
CA THR A 132 -10.51 -11.31 13.88
C THR A 132 -9.24 -11.98 13.34
N PHE A 133 -9.23 -12.35 12.07
CA PHE A 133 -8.04 -12.91 11.44
C PHE A 133 -6.86 -11.94 11.50
N LEU A 134 -7.06 -10.67 11.10
CA LEU A 134 -6.00 -9.66 11.10
C LEU A 134 -5.47 -9.37 12.50
N GLU A 135 -6.34 -9.29 13.50
CA GLU A 135 -5.94 -9.09 14.90
C GLU A 135 -5.07 -10.24 15.43
N ASN A 136 -5.44 -11.46 15.09
CA ASN A 136 -4.67 -12.64 15.46
C ASN A 136 -3.28 -12.68 14.77
N GLN A 137 -3.21 -12.22 13.51
CA GLN A 137 -1.96 -12.19 12.75
C GLN A 137 -1.02 -11.06 13.23
N LEU A 138 -1.58 -9.95 13.67
CA LEU A 138 -0.82 -8.75 14.07
C LEU A 138 -0.58 -8.70 15.59
N ASP A 139 -1.00 -9.72 16.33
CA ASP A 139 -0.92 -9.79 17.79
C ASP A 139 -1.48 -8.52 18.46
N CYS A 140 -2.55 -7.97 17.88
CA CYS A 140 -3.20 -6.76 18.37
C CYS A 140 -4.07 -7.12 19.56
N PRO A 141 -3.84 -6.54 20.77
CA PRO A 141 -4.70 -6.80 21.91
C PRO A 141 -6.13 -6.32 21.62
N SER A 142 -7.08 -7.22 21.75
CA SER A 142 -8.51 -6.86 21.75
C SER A 142 -8.77 -5.96 22.97
N LYS A 143 -9.03 -4.68 22.72
CA LYS A 143 -9.53 -3.76 23.75
C LYS A 143 -11.04 -3.77 23.76
#